data_b94736ad601cfe73f32453a81d55b90b
#
_entry.id   b94736ad601cfe73f32453a81d55b90b
#
_cell.length_a   1.000
_cell.length_b   1.000
_cell.length_c   1.000
_cell.angle_alpha   90.00
_cell.angle_beta   90.00
_cell.angle_gamma   90.00
#
_symmetry.space_group_name_H-M   'P 1'
#
loop_
_entity.id
_entity.type
_entity.pdbx_description
1 polymer ?
#
loop_
_entity_poly.entity_id
_entity_poly.type
_entity_poly.pdbx_seq_one_letter_code
_entity_poly.pdbx_strand_id
1 'polypeptide(L)'
;MTTLFQTKIINSYIIKLFLSFCLLAFSYISPILAQKDSVNSSNYLLIINSYTEAAPWSFRMISAITEYAQNSPQLALYTEHMNMLMMDTDSTLNEFRQAVLEKYKRHSPRMLILLGNSSMILRDDFRKMWGNIPIILCAEEDYIGPKEFYLQKKPVELTARTPIADMAQPYNLTFLHSNFYIKENIDLICRMTPDIKNFIFIGDERQNNQTYNMVIKQELKKSHPNINYQFISPRKMQTNHLLDTLYTVDPKTTGILFSSWFYKHTFAGNTSLVTNSHLLVSTTSAPLFSLGMMTIKDNAGGIIGGYIYDQHAY
;
A
#
# COMPACT_ATOMS: atom_id res chain seq x y z
N MET A 1 72.39 -33.10 -22.93
CA MET A 1 71.77 -31.85 -22.39
C MET A 1 70.63 -31.31 -23.29
N THR A 2 70.38 -31.85 -24.43
CA THR A 2 69.42 -31.37 -25.44
C THR A 2 67.99 -31.93 -25.31
N THR A 3 67.80 -33.06 -24.63
CA THR A 3 66.47 -33.72 -24.52
C THR A 3 65.59 -33.13 -23.40
N LEU A 4 66.15 -32.53 -22.36
CA LEU A 4 65.41 -31.89 -21.24
C LEU A 4 64.83 -30.51 -21.62
N PHE A 5 65.40 -29.84 -22.60
CA PHE A 5 64.91 -28.52 -23.08
C PHE A 5 63.70 -28.67 -24.01
N GLN A 6 63.64 -29.71 -24.85
CA GLN A 6 62.52 -29.95 -25.73
C GLN A 6 61.27 -30.37 -24.97
N THR A 7 61.36 -31.16 -23.91
CA THR A 7 60.20 -31.56 -23.07
C THR A 7 59.57 -30.39 -22.29
N LYS A 8 60.40 -29.42 -21.86
CA LYS A 8 59.86 -28.21 -21.21
C LYS A 8 59.13 -27.28 -22.17
N ILE A 9 59.58 -27.15 -23.38
CA ILE A 9 58.94 -26.33 -24.41
C ILE A 9 57.62 -26.96 -24.86
N ILE A 10 57.56 -28.26 -25.10
CA ILE A 10 56.32 -28.97 -25.49
C ILE A 10 55.26 -28.90 -24.38
N ASN A 11 55.66 -29.08 -23.11
CA ASN A 11 54.71 -28.92 -21.98
C ASN A 11 54.17 -27.46 -21.84
N SER A 12 54.99 -26.46 -22.15
CA SER A 12 54.54 -25.08 -22.13
C SER A 12 53.52 -24.77 -23.21
N TYR A 13 53.67 -25.33 -24.40
CA TYR A 13 52.69 -25.17 -25.50
C TYR A 13 51.39 -25.92 -25.24
N ILE A 14 51.45 -27.13 -24.69
CA ILE A 14 50.28 -27.93 -24.33
C ILE A 14 49.44 -27.22 -23.25
N ILE A 15 50.11 -26.65 -22.22
CA ILE A 15 49.43 -25.89 -21.17
C ILE A 15 48.76 -24.60 -21.71
N LYS A 16 49.45 -23.91 -22.61
CA LYS A 16 48.87 -22.71 -23.30
C LYS A 16 47.69 -23.04 -24.16
N LEU A 17 47.77 -24.17 -24.90
CA LEU A 17 46.68 -24.65 -25.75
C LEU A 17 45.46 -25.08 -24.91
N PHE A 18 45.69 -25.74 -23.80
CA PHE A 18 44.66 -26.17 -22.84
C PHE A 18 43.98 -24.97 -22.17
N LEU A 19 44.77 -23.97 -21.71
CA LEU A 19 44.23 -22.72 -21.20
C LEU A 19 43.43 -21.91 -22.21
N SER A 20 43.88 -21.88 -23.49
CA SER A 20 43.16 -21.23 -24.57
C SER A 20 41.86 -21.95 -24.90
N PHE A 21 41.85 -23.27 -24.87
CA PHE A 21 40.63 -24.09 -25.07
C PHE A 21 39.64 -23.93 -23.92
N CYS A 22 40.10 -23.87 -22.67
CA CYS A 22 39.29 -23.60 -21.50
C CYS A 22 38.66 -22.17 -21.57
N LEU A 23 39.43 -21.17 -22.00
CA LEU A 23 38.93 -19.81 -22.18
C LEU A 23 37.90 -19.73 -23.30
N LEU A 24 38.08 -20.41 -24.39
CA LEU A 24 37.09 -20.52 -25.49
C LEU A 24 35.84 -21.30 -25.06
N ALA A 25 35.98 -22.39 -24.30
CA ALA A 25 34.86 -23.15 -23.75
C ALA A 25 34.04 -22.29 -22.74
N PHE A 26 34.71 -21.50 -21.90
CA PHE A 26 34.03 -20.55 -20.97
C PHE A 26 33.27 -19.46 -21.71
N SER A 27 33.77 -18.96 -22.84
CA SER A 27 33.08 -17.94 -23.65
C SER A 27 31.84 -18.48 -24.37
N TYR A 28 31.77 -19.77 -24.64
CA TYR A 28 30.57 -20.41 -25.23
C TYR A 28 29.54 -20.84 -24.14
N ILE A 29 29.97 -21.09 -22.91
CA ILE A 29 29.08 -21.50 -21.83
C ILE A 29 28.40 -20.29 -21.18
N SER A 30 29.04 -19.11 -21.14
CA SER A 30 28.48 -17.90 -20.54
C SER A 30 27.19 -17.41 -21.20
N PRO A 31 27.03 -17.40 -22.55
CA PRO A 31 25.76 -17.03 -23.16
C PRO A 31 24.66 -18.09 -22.98
N ILE A 32 24.99 -19.36 -22.80
CA ILE A 32 23.99 -20.42 -22.61
C ILE A 32 23.40 -20.41 -21.20
N LEU A 33 24.16 -20.01 -20.19
CA LEU A 33 23.65 -19.81 -18.84
C LEU A 33 22.90 -18.49 -18.65
N ALA A 34 23.17 -17.50 -19.50
CA ALA A 34 22.43 -16.23 -19.52
C ALA A 34 21.12 -16.30 -20.35
N GLN A 35 20.86 -17.39 -21.06
CA GLN A 35 19.67 -17.57 -21.91
C GLN A 35 18.59 -18.42 -21.23
N LYS A 36 18.58 -18.42 -19.90
CA LYS A 36 17.46 -18.98 -19.15
C LYS A 36 16.46 -17.87 -18.89
N ASP A 37 15.34 -17.99 -19.56
CA ASP A 37 14.13 -17.20 -19.38
C ASP A 37 14.21 -15.73 -19.84
N SER A 38 14.39 -15.49 -21.13
CA SER A 38 13.66 -14.40 -21.77
C SER A 38 12.19 -14.80 -21.86
N VAL A 39 11.48 -14.83 -20.73
CA VAL A 39 10.06 -14.56 -20.74
C VAL A 39 9.94 -13.29 -21.58
N ASN A 40 9.09 -13.29 -22.61
CA ASN A 40 8.75 -12.12 -23.41
C ASN A 40 8.16 -11.07 -22.47
N SER A 41 9.00 -10.43 -21.66
CA SER A 41 8.57 -9.37 -20.75
C SER A 41 8.22 -8.18 -21.63
N SER A 42 6.96 -7.95 -21.74
CA SER A 42 6.47 -6.75 -22.40
C SER A 42 7.01 -5.52 -21.68
N ASN A 43 7.30 -4.46 -22.42
CA ASN A 43 7.82 -3.21 -21.85
C ASN A 43 6.71 -2.41 -21.16
N TYR A 44 6.01 -3.03 -20.20
CA TYR A 44 5.02 -2.31 -19.40
C TYR A 44 5.11 -2.63 -17.91
N LEU A 45 4.71 -1.66 -17.11
CA LEU A 45 4.43 -1.79 -15.68
C LEU A 45 2.92 -1.92 -15.50
N LEU A 46 2.50 -2.78 -14.57
CA LEU A 46 1.10 -2.90 -14.20
C LEU A 46 0.92 -2.44 -12.75
N ILE A 47 0.06 -1.44 -12.57
CA ILE A 47 -0.35 -0.96 -11.25
C ILE A 47 -1.69 -1.62 -10.92
N ILE A 48 -1.79 -2.27 -9.76
CA ILE A 48 -3.05 -2.69 -9.15
C ILE A 48 -3.32 -1.78 -7.97
N ASN A 49 -4.29 -0.90 -8.13
CA ASN A 49 -4.67 0.07 -7.11
C ASN A 49 -5.84 -0.47 -6.28
N SER A 50 -5.66 -0.62 -4.98
CA SER A 50 -6.73 -1.05 -4.05
C SER A 50 -7.92 -0.10 -4.00
N TYR A 51 -7.74 1.15 -4.43
CA TYR A 51 -8.70 2.24 -4.30
C TYR A 51 -9.38 2.58 -5.62
N THR A 52 -10.23 3.61 -5.59
CA THR A 52 -10.75 4.25 -6.80
C THR A 52 -9.67 5.09 -7.48
N GLU A 53 -9.88 5.44 -8.74
CA GLU A 53 -9.02 6.37 -9.47
C GLU A 53 -8.89 7.72 -8.75
N ALA A 54 -9.98 8.22 -8.17
CA ALA A 54 -10.05 9.51 -7.48
C ALA A 54 -9.56 9.47 -6.02
N ALA A 55 -9.09 8.33 -5.51
CA ALA A 55 -8.61 8.25 -4.14
C ALA A 55 -7.30 9.04 -3.99
N PRO A 56 -7.26 10.09 -3.14
CA PRO A 56 -6.17 11.06 -3.17
C PRO A 56 -4.78 10.47 -2.92
N TRP A 57 -4.67 9.48 -2.03
CA TRP A 57 -3.38 8.84 -1.73
C TRP A 57 -2.83 8.11 -2.97
N SER A 58 -3.61 7.21 -3.55
CA SER A 58 -3.17 6.42 -4.70
C SER A 58 -3.06 7.26 -5.96
N PHE A 59 -3.91 8.28 -6.14
CA PHE A 59 -3.80 9.21 -7.25
C PHE A 59 -2.42 9.89 -7.29
N ARG A 60 -1.90 10.37 -6.14
CA ARG A 60 -0.58 10.99 -6.07
C ARG A 60 0.53 9.99 -6.39
N MET A 61 0.45 8.78 -5.85
CA MET A 61 1.41 7.72 -6.16
C MET A 61 1.43 7.40 -7.67
N ILE A 62 0.25 7.21 -8.26
CA ILE A 62 0.13 6.95 -9.70
C ILE A 62 0.65 8.13 -10.52
N SER A 63 0.35 9.38 -10.12
CA SER A 63 0.83 10.57 -10.81
C SER A 63 2.36 10.66 -10.79
N ALA A 64 3.00 10.42 -9.64
CA ALA A 64 4.46 10.42 -9.52
C ALA A 64 5.10 9.32 -10.36
N ILE A 65 4.53 8.10 -10.35
CA ILE A 65 5.00 6.98 -11.19
C ILE A 65 4.84 7.32 -12.67
N THR A 66 3.72 7.94 -13.04
CA THR A 66 3.44 8.34 -14.43
C THR A 66 4.42 9.39 -14.90
N GLU A 67 4.68 10.43 -14.09
CA GLU A 67 5.67 11.47 -14.39
C GLU A 67 7.07 10.88 -14.61
N TYR A 68 7.48 9.95 -13.73
CA TYR A 68 8.75 9.25 -13.91
C TYR A 68 8.79 8.39 -15.17
N ALA A 69 7.70 7.67 -15.47
CA ALA A 69 7.60 6.82 -16.65
C ALA A 69 7.62 7.60 -17.98
N GLN A 70 7.16 8.85 -18.00
CA GLN A 70 7.23 9.75 -19.17
C GLN A 70 8.66 9.99 -19.64
N ASN A 71 9.64 9.92 -18.73
CA ASN A 71 11.06 10.00 -19.06
C ASN A 71 11.62 8.71 -19.70
N SER A 72 10.80 7.68 -19.81
CA SER A 72 11.15 6.37 -20.39
C SER A 72 10.13 5.98 -21.46
N PRO A 73 10.18 6.58 -22.67
CA PRO A 73 9.13 6.44 -23.69
C PRO A 73 8.92 5.00 -24.20
N GLN A 74 9.81 4.08 -23.86
CA GLN A 74 9.66 2.66 -24.19
C GLN A 74 8.87 1.87 -23.15
N LEU A 75 8.53 2.49 -22.00
CA LEU A 75 7.86 1.85 -20.87
C LEU A 75 6.39 2.27 -20.81
N ALA A 76 5.48 1.37 -21.16
CA ALA A 76 4.06 1.61 -21.00
C ALA A 76 3.64 1.42 -19.54
N LEU A 77 2.64 2.16 -19.09
CA LEU A 77 2.06 2.06 -17.75
C LEU A 77 0.56 1.76 -17.87
N TYR A 78 0.12 0.71 -17.19
CA TYR A 78 -1.29 0.36 -17.09
C TYR A 78 -1.72 0.34 -15.63
N THR A 79 -2.94 0.79 -15.35
CA THR A 79 -3.50 0.83 -14.01
C THR A 79 -4.87 0.16 -13.98
N GLU A 80 -5.08 -0.72 -13.00
CA GLU A 80 -6.36 -1.34 -12.69
C GLU A 80 -6.79 -0.93 -11.28
N HIS A 81 -8.04 -0.48 -11.14
CA HIS A 81 -8.60 0.00 -9.88
C HIS A 81 -9.55 -1.04 -9.28
N MET A 82 -9.18 -1.62 -8.13
CA MET A 82 -10.01 -2.63 -7.45
C MET A 82 -11.26 -2.03 -6.82
N ASN A 83 -11.17 -0.78 -6.36
CA ASN A 83 -12.25 -0.13 -5.60
C ASN A 83 -12.72 -0.98 -4.40
N MET A 84 -11.78 -1.41 -3.54
CA MET A 84 -12.02 -2.34 -2.43
C MET A 84 -13.14 -1.90 -1.48
N LEU A 85 -13.45 -0.61 -1.40
CA LEU A 85 -14.55 -0.14 -0.56
C LEU A 85 -15.91 -0.63 -1.07
N MET A 86 -16.05 -0.78 -2.39
CA MET A 86 -17.26 -1.29 -3.05
C MET A 86 -17.29 -2.82 -3.13
N MET A 87 -16.17 -3.47 -2.89
CA MET A 87 -15.99 -4.91 -3.03
C MET A 87 -16.32 -5.60 -1.71
N ASP A 88 -17.49 -6.25 -1.61
CA ASP A 88 -18.00 -6.83 -0.36
C ASP A 88 -18.14 -8.34 -0.41
N THR A 89 -18.07 -8.93 -1.60
CA THR A 89 -18.36 -10.36 -1.82
C THR A 89 -17.26 -11.04 -2.62
N ASP A 90 -17.19 -12.35 -2.50
CA ASP A 90 -16.31 -13.16 -3.35
C ASP A 90 -16.67 -13.04 -4.84
N SER A 91 -17.93 -12.82 -5.19
CA SER A 91 -18.36 -12.65 -6.58
C SER A 91 -17.70 -11.40 -7.19
N THR A 92 -17.82 -10.25 -6.52
CA THR A 92 -17.25 -8.98 -7.01
C THR A 92 -15.72 -9.02 -7.10
N LEU A 93 -15.06 -9.70 -6.14
CA LEU A 93 -13.63 -9.94 -6.21
C LEU A 93 -13.26 -10.85 -7.39
N ASN A 94 -14.00 -11.93 -7.62
CA ASN A 94 -13.76 -12.86 -8.71
C ASN A 94 -13.99 -12.22 -10.08
N GLU A 95 -14.99 -11.38 -10.23
CA GLU A 95 -15.24 -10.60 -11.46
C GLU A 95 -14.05 -9.72 -11.80
N PHE A 96 -13.56 -8.93 -10.85
CA PHE A 96 -12.36 -8.10 -11.02
C PHE A 96 -11.13 -8.98 -11.35
N ARG A 97 -10.91 -10.04 -10.56
CA ARG A 97 -9.82 -10.98 -10.76
C ARG A 97 -9.81 -11.56 -12.17
N GLN A 98 -10.95 -12.09 -12.64
CA GLN A 98 -11.06 -12.67 -13.98
C GLN A 98 -10.81 -11.63 -15.07
N ALA A 99 -11.35 -10.42 -14.92
CA ALA A 99 -11.15 -9.34 -15.88
C ALA A 99 -9.64 -8.99 -16.02
N VAL A 100 -8.92 -8.84 -14.91
CA VAL A 100 -7.49 -8.52 -14.92
C VAL A 100 -6.69 -9.68 -15.51
N LEU A 101 -6.93 -10.91 -15.05
CA LEU A 101 -6.20 -12.08 -15.53
C LEU A 101 -6.42 -12.31 -17.02
N GLU A 102 -7.64 -12.16 -17.54
CA GLU A 102 -7.95 -12.31 -18.97
C GLU A 102 -7.30 -11.20 -19.79
N LYS A 103 -7.35 -9.94 -19.32
CA LYS A 103 -6.77 -8.79 -20.02
C LYS A 103 -5.26 -8.93 -20.22
N TYR A 104 -4.55 -9.46 -19.22
CA TYR A 104 -3.09 -9.51 -19.23
C TYR A 104 -2.50 -10.93 -19.43
N LYS A 105 -3.30 -11.91 -19.81
CA LYS A 105 -2.85 -13.32 -19.92
C LYS A 105 -1.75 -13.57 -20.95
N ARG A 106 -1.66 -12.75 -22.01
CA ARG A 106 -0.75 -13.01 -23.13
C ARG A 106 0.69 -12.57 -22.89
N HIS A 107 0.86 -11.53 -22.08
CA HIS A 107 2.16 -10.91 -21.83
C HIS A 107 2.27 -10.55 -20.36
N SER A 108 3.34 -11.03 -19.71
CA SER A 108 3.61 -10.63 -18.32
C SER A 108 4.09 -9.18 -18.24
N PRO A 109 3.71 -8.42 -17.22
CA PRO A 109 4.32 -7.12 -16.95
C PRO A 109 5.80 -7.32 -16.60
N ARG A 110 6.61 -6.30 -16.89
CA ARG A 110 8.01 -6.25 -16.45
C ARG A 110 8.10 -6.18 -14.92
N MET A 111 7.15 -5.51 -14.30
CA MET A 111 7.03 -5.35 -12.85
C MET A 111 5.57 -5.09 -12.50
N LEU A 112 5.17 -5.57 -11.33
CA LEU A 112 3.87 -5.31 -10.73
C LEU A 112 4.04 -4.28 -9.60
N ILE A 113 3.20 -3.25 -9.60
CA ILE A 113 3.14 -2.24 -8.53
C ILE A 113 1.79 -2.38 -7.85
N LEU A 114 1.80 -2.68 -6.57
CA LEU A 114 0.61 -2.86 -5.75
C LEU A 114 0.44 -1.64 -4.84
N LEU A 115 -0.69 -0.95 -4.96
CA LEU A 115 -1.02 0.19 -4.12
C LEU A 115 -2.08 -0.20 -3.08
N GLY A 116 -1.65 -0.23 -1.82
CA GLY A 116 -2.46 -0.66 -0.66
C GLY A 116 -2.43 -2.17 -0.42
N ASN A 117 -2.49 -2.56 0.85
CA ASN A 117 -2.30 -3.94 1.30
C ASN A 117 -3.33 -4.93 0.72
N SER A 118 -4.56 -4.47 0.46
CA SER A 118 -5.62 -5.34 -0.07
C SER A 118 -5.37 -5.85 -1.50
N SER A 119 -4.53 -5.17 -2.30
CA SER A 119 -4.13 -5.67 -3.62
C SER A 119 -3.35 -6.98 -3.57
N MET A 120 -2.74 -7.28 -2.41
CA MET A 120 -2.04 -8.54 -2.16
C MET A 120 -2.96 -9.78 -2.14
N ILE A 121 -4.27 -9.61 -2.13
CA ILE A 121 -5.22 -10.73 -2.27
C ILE A 121 -4.99 -11.51 -3.58
N LEU A 122 -4.56 -10.81 -4.63
CA LEU A 122 -4.34 -11.38 -5.97
C LEU A 122 -2.93 -11.93 -6.19
N ARG A 123 -2.04 -11.87 -5.20
CA ARG A 123 -0.61 -12.23 -5.34
C ARG A 123 -0.38 -13.65 -5.87
N ASP A 124 -1.16 -14.60 -5.41
CA ASP A 124 -1.01 -16.01 -5.81
C ASP A 124 -1.47 -16.23 -7.26
N ASP A 125 -2.48 -15.49 -7.70
CA ASP A 125 -2.95 -15.51 -9.08
C ASP A 125 -1.90 -14.94 -10.02
N PHE A 126 -1.31 -13.80 -9.65
CA PHE A 126 -0.24 -13.17 -10.42
C PHE A 126 0.99 -14.07 -10.50
N ARG A 127 1.38 -14.69 -9.39
CA ARG A 127 2.49 -15.63 -9.36
C ARG A 127 2.24 -16.86 -10.22
N LYS A 128 1.02 -17.39 -10.18
CA LYS A 128 0.61 -18.53 -11.00
C LYS A 128 0.63 -18.19 -12.49
N MET A 129 0.24 -16.98 -12.86
CA MET A 129 0.13 -16.54 -14.25
C MET A 129 1.48 -16.10 -14.84
N TRP A 130 2.26 -15.32 -14.10
CA TRP A 130 3.48 -14.67 -14.62
C TRP A 130 4.77 -15.14 -13.97
N GLY A 131 4.72 -16.11 -13.04
CA GLY A 131 5.89 -16.58 -12.31
C GLY A 131 6.38 -15.57 -11.26
N ASN A 132 7.69 -15.50 -11.09
CA ASN A 132 8.32 -14.71 -10.04
C ASN A 132 8.76 -13.32 -10.55
N ILE A 133 7.84 -12.56 -11.16
CA ILE A 133 8.12 -11.18 -11.57
C ILE A 133 8.34 -10.29 -10.36
N PRO A 134 9.12 -9.19 -10.47
CA PRO A 134 9.31 -8.23 -9.39
C PRO A 134 7.98 -7.57 -8.99
N ILE A 135 7.75 -7.45 -7.69
CA ILE A 135 6.59 -6.78 -7.11
C ILE A 135 7.07 -5.66 -6.20
N ILE A 136 6.53 -4.45 -6.37
CA ILE A 136 6.65 -3.34 -5.42
C ILE A 136 5.29 -3.16 -4.77
N LEU A 137 5.25 -3.24 -3.44
CA LEU A 137 4.05 -2.95 -2.65
C LEU A 137 4.22 -1.61 -1.92
N CYS A 138 3.39 -0.64 -2.24
CA CYS A 138 3.22 0.56 -1.43
C CYS A 138 2.23 0.23 -0.32
N ALA A 139 2.77 -0.09 0.85
CA ALA A 139 2.03 -0.65 1.98
C ALA A 139 1.50 0.46 2.92
N GLU A 140 0.28 0.27 3.40
CA GLU A 140 -0.31 1.12 4.45
C GLU A 140 -0.10 0.53 5.85
N GLU A 141 0.24 -0.75 5.93
CA GLU A 141 0.43 -1.51 7.17
C GLU A 141 1.53 -2.55 6.97
N ASP A 142 2.17 -2.99 8.04
CA ASP A 142 3.23 -4.01 8.01
C ASP A 142 2.71 -5.44 7.85
N TYR A 143 1.39 -5.62 7.81
CA TYR A 143 0.74 -6.93 7.80
C TYR A 143 -0.28 -7.04 6.68
N ILE A 144 -0.39 -8.24 6.12
CA ILE A 144 -1.45 -8.62 5.19
C ILE A 144 -2.47 -9.45 5.93
N GLY A 145 -3.71 -8.99 5.92
CA GLY A 145 -4.84 -9.72 6.49
C GLY A 145 -5.33 -10.85 5.59
N PRO A 146 -6.16 -11.78 6.11
CA PRO A 146 -6.88 -12.73 5.31
C PRO A 146 -7.88 -12.03 4.37
N LYS A 147 -8.33 -12.72 3.33
CA LYS A 147 -9.25 -12.18 2.32
C LYS A 147 -10.51 -11.57 2.95
N GLU A 148 -11.07 -12.24 3.95
CA GLU A 148 -12.29 -11.84 4.65
C GLU A 148 -12.13 -10.49 5.38
N PHE A 149 -10.94 -10.19 5.87
CA PHE A 149 -10.62 -8.90 6.48
C PHE A 149 -10.88 -7.74 5.51
N TYR A 150 -10.48 -7.91 4.25
CA TYR A 150 -10.67 -6.89 3.22
C TYR A 150 -12.11 -6.85 2.68
N LEU A 151 -12.74 -8.00 2.44
CA LEU A 151 -14.09 -8.07 1.87
C LEU A 151 -15.17 -7.73 2.90
N GLN A 152 -15.13 -8.34 4.07
CA GLN A 152 -16.14 -8.15 5.11
C GLN A 152 -15.90 -6.91 5.97
N LYS A 153 -14.72 -6.27 5.82
CA LYS A 153 -14.32 -5.07 6.55
C LYS A 153 -14.47 -5.23 8.08
N LYS A 154 -14.18 -6.43 8.56
CA LYS A 154 -14.20 -6.77 9.99
C LYS A 154 -12.79 -6.69 10.57
N PRO A 155 -12.64 -6.17 11.79
CA PRO A 155 -11.36 -6.20 12.49
C PRO A 155 -10.82 -7.63 12.60
N VAL A 156 -9.53 -7.78 12.39
CA VAL A 156 -8.80 -9.04 12.55
C VAL A 156 -7.57 -8.75 13.40
N GLU A 157 -7.34 -9.53 14.42
CA GLU A 157 -6.18 -9.39 15.30
C GLU A 157 -4.86 -9.51 14.52
N LEU A 158 -3.82 -8.80 14.96
CA LEU A 158 -2.52 -8.81 14.29
C LEU A 158 -1.92 -10.24 14.20
N THR A 159 -2.16 -11.06 15.21
CA THR A 159 -1.71 -12.48 15.25
C THR A 159 -2.31 -13.35 14.15
N ALA A 160 -3.44 -12.94 13.58
CA ALA A 160 -4.10 -13.63 12.46
C ALA A 160 -3.73 -13.02 11.09
N ARG A 161 -2.76 -12.10 11.05
CA ARG A 161 -2.25 -11.47 9.83
C ARG A 161 -0.82 -11.93 9.55
N THR A 162 -0.41 -11.89 8.31
CA THR A 162 0.96 -12.26 7.89
C THR A 162 1.83 -11.03 7.78
N PRO A 163 3.00 -10.96 8.43
CA PRO A 163 3.95 -9.88 8.22
C PRO A 163 4.37 -9.78 6.75
N ILE A 164 4.42 -8.58 6.19
CA ILE A 164 4.85 -8.38 4.79
C ILE A 164 6.31 -8.84 4.61
N ALA A 165 7.15 -8.67 5.61
CA ALA A 165 8.53 -9.12 5.59
C ALA A 165 8.67 -10.62 5.29
N ASP A 166 7.75 -11.45 5.79
CA ASP A 166 7.74 -12.90 5.57
C ASP A 166 7.35 -13.26 4.12
N MET A 167 6.73 -12.32 3.41
CA MET A 167 6.32 -12.48 2.02
C MET A 167 7.38 -12.00 1.02
N ALA A 168 8.38 -11.25 1.46
CA ALA A 168 9.36 -10.61 0.58
C ALA A 168 10.06 -11.62 -0.34
N GLN A 169 10.67 -12.66 0.21
CA GLN A 169 11.39 -13.69 -0.56
C GLN A 169 10.46 -14.57 -1.41
N PRO A 170 9.36 -15.14 -0.88
CA PRO A 170 8.48 -16.01 -1.66
C PRO A 170 7.87 -15.33 -2.89
N TYR A 171 7.65 -14.00 -2.85
CA TYR A 171 6.96 -13.27 -3.92
C TYR A 171 7.84 -12.30 -4.69
N ASN A 172 9.18 -12.33 -4.50
CA ASN A 172 10.08 -11.33 -5.10
C ASN A 172 9.57 -9.90 -4.85
N LEU A 173 9.21 -9.65 -3.59
CA LEU A 173 8.50 -8.47 -3.13
C LEU A 173 9.44 -7.49 -2.44
N THR A 174 9.44 -6.25 -2.90
CA THR A 174 9.95 -5.10 -2.15
C THR A 174 8.75 -4.29 -1.67
N PHE A 175 8.77 -3.81 -0.42
CA PHE A 175 7.68 -2.98 0.06
C PHE A 175 8.18 -1.64 0.59
N LEU A 176 7.36 -0.62 0.36
CA LEU A 176 7.52 0.73 0.87
C LEU A 176 6.44 0.94 1.92
N HIS A 177 6.85 1.25 3.14
CA HIS A 177 5.94 1.37 4.28
C HIS A 177 5.59 2.83 4.55
N SER A 178 4.29 3.12 4.70
CA SER A 178 3.78 4.43 5.13
C SER A 178 3.65 4.46 6.65
N ASN A 179 4.44 5.31 7.32
CA ASN A 179 4.32 5.49 8.76
C ASN A 179 3.21 6.50 9.08
N PHE A 180 2.19 6.08 9.82
CA PHE A 180 1.04 6.94 10.17
C PHE A 180 1.19 7.69 11.49
N TYR A 181 2.32 7.59 12.19
CA TYR A 181 2.64 8.36 13.39
C TYR A 181 1.49 8.44 14.42
N ILE A 182 0.81 7.31 14.65
CA ILE A 182 -0.38 7.28 15.51
C ILE A 182 -0.05 7.73 16.92
N LYS A 183 1.03 7.19 17.50
CA LYS A 183 1.47 7.55 18.85
C LYS A 183 1.81 9.04 18.96
N GLU A 184 2.57 9.54 18.00
CA GLU A 184 2.99 10.94 17.94
C GLU A 184 1.81 11.88 17.80
N ASN A 185 0.77 11.51 17.06
CA ASN A 185 -0.48 12.27 16.96
C ASN A 185 -1.26 12.24 18.29
N ILE A 186 -1.34 11.11 18.97
CA ILE A 186 -1.97 11.03 20.30
C ILE A 186 -1.24 11.95 21.28
N ASP A 187 0.08 11.85 21.35
CA ASP A 187 0.91 12.67 22.24
C ASP A 187 0.77 14.18 21.91
N LEU A 188 0.67 14.53 20.62
CA LEU A 188 0.44 15.91 20.18
C LEU A 188 -0.92 16.42 20.65
N ILE A 189 -1.98 15.67 20.42
CA ILE A 189 -3.35 16.02 20.82
C ILE A 189 -3.43 16.22 22.34
N CYS A 190 -2.87 15.29 23.11
CA CYS A 190 -2.87 15.38 24.57
C CYS A 190 -2.08 16.59 25.09
N ARG A 191 -0.98 16.95 24.43
CA ARG A 191 -0.21 18.17 24.81
C ARG A 191 -0.95 19.46 24.46
N MET A 192 -1.67 19.49 23.34
CA MET A 192 -2.42 20.68 22.92
C MET A 192 -3.76 20.83 23.61
N THR A 193 -4.26 19.76 24.21
CA THR A 193 -5.50 19.74 25.00
C THR A 193 -5.19 19.20 26.38
N PRO A 194 -4.59 20.00 27.30
CA PRO A 194 -4.10 19.50 28.61
C PRO A 194 -5.19 18.89 29.49
N ASP A 195 -6.42 19.40 29.38
CA ASP A 195 -7.59 18.93 30.18
C ASP A 195 -8.40 17.87 29.44
N ILE A 196 -7.78 17.17 28.45
CA ILE A 196 -8.46 16.18 27.60
C ILE A 196 -9.12 15.07 28.41
N LYS A 197 -10.40 14.84 28.18
CA LYS A 197 -11.21 13.76 28.77
C LYS A 197 -11.73 12.81 27.68
N ASN A 198 -11.87 13.32 26.45
CA ASN A 198 -12.45 12.58 25.33
C ASN A 198 -11.51 12.60 24.12
N PHE A 199 -11.26 11.44 23.54
CA PHE A 199 -10.51 11.29 22.31
C PHE A 199 -11.42 10.64 21.27
N ILE A 200 -11.69 11.38 20.19
CA ILE A 200 -12.53 10.91 19.09
C ILE A 200 -11.64 10.59 17.90
N PHE A 201 -11.70 9.36 17.41
CA PHE A 201 -11.13 8.98 16.14
C PHE A 201 -12.23 8.85 15.09
N ILE A 202 -12.11 9.60 13.99
CA ILE A 202 -13.05 9.58 12.88
C ILE A 202 -12.39 8.87 11.67
N GLY A 203 -13.01 7.79 11.23
CA GLY A 203 -12.54 7.00 10.08
C GLY A 203 -13.66 6.23 9.41
N ASP A 204 -13.47 5.83 8.18
CA ASP A 204 -14.41 4.97 7.45
C ASP A 204 -14.18 3.47 7.67
N GLU A 205 -14.89 2.62 6.93
CA GLU A 205 -14.88 1.17 7.11
C GLU A 205 -13.69 0.48 6.42
N ARG A 206 -12.74 1.21 5.84
CA ARG A 206 -11.55 0.59 5.23
C ARG A 206 -10.70 -0.10 6.29
N GLN A 207 -9.99 -1.14 5.87
CA GLN A 207 -9.16 -1.98 6.75
C GLN A 207 -8.09 -1.18 7.51
N ASN A 208 -7.49 -0.18 6.87
CA ASN A 208 -6.49 0.67 7.53
C ASN A 208 -7.10 1.43 8.72
N ASN A 209 -8.30 2.00 8.57
CA ASN A 209 -8.99 2.67 9.69
C ASN A 209 -9.38 1.70 10.82
N GLN A 210 -9.70 0.46 10.50
CA GLN A 210 -9.93 -0.56 11.52
C GLN A 210 -8.65 -0.88 12.29
N THR A 211 -7.53 -0.94 11.60
CA THR A 211 -6.21 -1.13 12.22
C THR A 211 -5.83 0.08 13.08
N TYR A 212 -6.00 1.30 12.56
CA TYR A 212 -5.74 2.52 13.34
C TYR A 212 -6.61 2.59 14.58
N ASN A 213 -7.90 2.26 14.49
CA ASN A 213 -8.79 2.18 15.64
C ASN A 213 -8.25 1.23 16.73
N MET A 214 -7.77 0.04 16.33
CA MET A 214 -7.18 -0.91 17.27
C MET A 214 -5.92 -0.35 17.93
N VAL A 215 -4.99 0.20 17.13
CA VAL A 215 -3.73 0.76 17.62
C VAL A 215 -3.97 1.97 18.53
N ILE A 216 -4.83 2.90 18.14
CA ILE A 216 -5.20 4.08 18.98
C ILE A 216 -5.78 3.63 20.30
N LYS A 217 -6.73 2.68 20.28
CA LYS A 217 -7.34 2.15 21.50
C LYS A 217 -6.31 1.51 22.44
N GLN A 218 -5.37 0.74 21.90
CA GLN A 218 -4.30 0.11 22.68
C GLN A 218 -3.35 1.16 23.27
N GLU A 219 -2.92 2.14 22.47
CA GLU A 219 -1.99 3.18 22.90
C GLU A 219 -2.62 4.09 23.97
N LEU A 220 -3.87 4.52 23.79
CA LEU A 220 -4.59 5.31 24.79
C LEU A 220 -4.76 4.52 26.10
N LYS A 221 -5.13 3.24 26.03
CA LYS A 221 -5.24 2.40 27.22
C LYS A 221 -3.93 2.29 28.00
N LYS A 222 -2.80 2.27 27.29
CA LYS A 222 -1.46 2.15 27.86
C LYS A 222 -0.96 3.46 28.44
N SER A 223 -1.08 4.56 27.70
CA SER A 223 -0.43 5.84 28.00
C SER A 223 -1.38 6.85 28.66
N HIS A 224 -2.69 6.75 28.39
CA HIS A 224 -3.72 7.70 28.83
C HIS A 224 -5.01 6.98 29.28
N PRO A 225 -4.97 6.10 30.30
CA PRO A 225 -6.10 5.21 30.65
C PRO A 225 -7.36 5.93 31.11
N ASN A 226 -7.27 7.21 31.49
CA ASN A 226 -8.39 8.03 31.97
C ASN A 226 -9.13 8.78 30.86
N ILE A 227 -8.64 8.66 29.59
CA ILE A 227 -9.29 9.30 28.44
C ILE A 227 -10.36 8.38 27.88
N ASN A 228 -11.58 8.89 27.73
CA ASN A 228 -12.66 8.20 27.04
C ASN A 228 -12.37 8.16 25.54
N TYR A 229 -12.35 6.97 24.98
CA TYR A 229 -12.08 6.77 23.56
C TYR A 229 -13.35 6.42 22.79
N GLN A 230 -13.56 7.09 21.65
CA GLN A 230 -14.67 6.79 20.74
C GLN A 230 -14.15 6.70 19.31
N PHE A 231 -14.48 5.59 18.62
CA PHE A 231 -14.33 5.45 17.16
C PHE A 231 -15.68 5.70 16.49
N ILE A 232 -15.71 6.68 15.59
CA ILE A 232 -16.89 7.05 14.81
C ILE A 232 -16.64 6.72 13.34
N SER A 233 -17.60 6.00 12.74
CA SER A 233 -17.54 5.62 11.34
C SER A 233 -18.93 5.72 10.67
N PRO A 234 -18.99 5.80 9.34
CA PRO A 234 -20.25 5.88 8.60
C PRO A 234 -21.21 4.71 8.84
N ARG A 235 -20.70 3.55 9.27
CA ARG A 235 -21.51 2.39 9.64
C ARG A 235 -22.27 2.63 10.95
N LYS A 236 -21.69 3.42 11.86
CA LYS A 236 -22.24 3.64 13.19
C LYS A 236 -23.03 4.93 13.31
N MET A 237 -22.74 5.92 12.47
CA MET A 237 -23.29 7.25 12.57
C MET A 237 -23.49 7.85 11.18
N GLN A 238 -24.66 8.45 10.95
CA GLN A 238 -24.91 9.21 9.72
C GLN A 238 -24.16 10.54 9.74
N THR A 239 -23.85 11.09 8.58
CA THR A 239 -23.04 12.32 8.44
C THR A 239 -23.64 13.51 9.18
N ASN A 240 -24.97 13.72 9.10
CA ASN A 240 -25.64 14.81 9.82
C ASN A 240 -25.49 14.68 11.33
N HIS A 241 -25.66 13.50 11.91
CA HIS A 241 -25.46 13.28 13.34
C HIS A 241 -24.00 13.47 13.77
N LEU A 242 -23.04 13.11 12.89
CA LEU A 242 -21.64 13.41 13.14
C LEU A 242 -21.39 14.93 13.14
N LEU A 243 -21.97 15.68 12.22
CA LEU A 243 -21.86 17.15 12.18
C LEU A 243 -22.40 17.78 13.48
N ASP A 244 -23.58 17.34 13.93
CA ASP A 244 -24.17 17.80 15.18
C ASP A 244 -23.26 17.48 16.38
N THR A 245 -22.69 16.27 16.42
CA THR A 245 -21.74 15.87 17.46
C THR A 245 -20.52 16.77 17.46
N LEU A 246 -19.89 17.00 16.30
CA LEU A 246 -18.68 17.83 16.19
C LEU A 246 -18.93 19.30 16.54
N TYR A 247 -20.11 19.78 16.30
CA TYR A 247 -20.52 21.15 16.68
C TYR A 247 -20.68 21.32 18.19
N THR A 248 -21.10 20.26 18.91
CA THR A 248 -21.47 20.33 20.34
C THR A 248 -20.37 19.85 21.29
N VAL A 249 -19.28 19.27 20.80
CA VAL A 249 -18.17 18.82 21.66
C VAL A 249 -17.49 20.00 22.36
N ASP A 250 -17.10 19.80 23.61
CA ASP A 250 -16.32 20.80 24.38
C ASP A 250 -14.86 20.85 23.86
N PRO A 251 -14.42 21.97 23.28
CA PRO A 251 -13.08 22.10 22.71
C PRO A 251 -11.94 22.04 23.74
N LYS A 252 -12.23 22.27 25.04
CA LYS A 252 -11.22 22.25 26.10
C LYS A 252 -10.89 20.83 26.56
N THR A 253 -11.84 19.91 26.37
CA THR A 253 -11.73 18.54 26.91
C THR A 253 -11.79 17.46 25.84
N THR A 254 -11.91 17.83 24.58
CA THR A 254 -12.03 16.88 23.46
C THR A 254 -10.95 17.10 22.42
N GLY A 255 -10.20 16.05 22.09
CA GLY A 255 -9.29 16.00 20.94
C GLY A 255 -9.85 15.08 19.86
N ILE A 256 -9.70 15.49 18.60
CA ILE A 256 -10.24 14.77 17.45
C ILE A 256 -9.12 14.42 16.50
N LEU A 257 -8.98 13.12 16.19
CA LEU A 257 -8.10 12.62 15.14
C LEU A 257 -8.93 12.16 13.95
N PHE A 258 -8.69 12.74 12.79
CA PHE A 258 -9.42 12.47 11.57
C PHE A 258 -8.54 11.73 10.55
N SER A 259 -9.05 10.66 9.98
CA SER A 259 -8.42 9.94 8.88
C SER A 259 -9.16 10.17 7.55
N SER A 260 -10.43 9.81 7.52
CA SER A 260 -11.24 9.86 6.29
C SER A 260 -12.72 9.63 6.60
N TRP A 261 -13.59 10.02 5.67
CA TRP A 261 -15.03 9.79 5.78
C TRP A 261 -15.60 9.42 4.42
N PHE A 262 -15.54 8.14 4.05
CA PHE A 262 -16.16 7.61 2.84
C PHE A 262 -17.29 6.66 3.22
N TYR A 263 -18.43 6.81 2.57
CA TYR A 263 -19.58 5.94 2.76
C TYR A 263 -20.25 5.58 1.42
N LYS A 264 -20.94 4.44 1.43
CA LYS A 264 -21.74 4.00 0.29
C LYS A 264 -23.07 4.71 0.32
N HIS A 265 -23.44 5.30 -0.80
CA HIS A 265 -24.74 5.90 -1.02
C HIS A 265 -25.44 5.20 -2.18
N THR A 266 -26.65 4.69 -1.92
CA THR A 266 -27.47 4.03 -2.94
C THR A 266 -28.64 4.92 -3.30
N PHE A 267 -28.74 5.27 -4.58
CA PHE A 267 -29.84 6.04 -5.13
C PHE A 267 -30.32 5.41 -6.43
N ALA A 268 -31.63 5.18 -6.55
CA ALA A 268 -32.26 4.57 -7.72
C ALA A 268 -31.57 3.25 -8.19
N GLY A 269 -31.16 2.42 -7.25
CA GLY A 269 -30.47 1.16 -7.53
C GLY A 269 -28.96 1.27 -7.84
N ASN A 270 -28.44 2.48 -7.99
CA ASN A 270 -27.02 2.72 -8.22
C ASN A 270 -26.30 3.04 -6.89
N THR A 271 -25.23 2.33 -6.60
CA THR A 271 -24.40 2.57 -5.41
C THR A 271 -23.14 3.31 -5.82
N SER A 272 -22.87 4.41 -5.14
CA SER A 272 -21.67 5.23 -5.32
C SER A 272 -20.95 5.45 -4.00
N LEU A 273 -19.67 5.80 -4.10
CA LEU A 273 -18.86 6.20 -2.96
C LEU A 273 -18.89 7.72 -2.82
N VAL A 274 -19.26 8.19 -1.63
CA VAL A 274 -19.41 9.62 -1.34
C VAL A 274 -18.51 10.01 -0.16
N THR A 275 -17.97 11.22 -0.19
CA THR A 275 -17.24 11.81 0.92
C THR A 275 -17.68 13.24 1.17
N ASN A 276 -17.76 13.63 2.45
CA ASN A 276 -18.05 14.99 2.90
C ASN A 276 -16.97 15.46 3.88
N SER A 277 -15.73 15.02 3.70
CA SER A 277 -14.63 15.30 4.64
C SER A 277 -14.44 16.80 4.90
N HIS A 278 -14.61 17.66 3.89
CA HIS A 278 -14.49 19.11 4.02
C HIS A 278 -15.55 19.72 4.96
N LEU A 279 -16.79 19.22 4.95
CA LEU A 279 -17.83 19.67 5.88
C LEU A 279 -17.51 19.27 7.32
N LEU A 280 -17.03 18.04 7.54
CA LEU A 280 -16.67 17.57 8.87
C LEU A 280 -15.56 18.43 9.49
N VAL A 281 -14.54 18.74 8.71
CA VAL A 281 -13.41 19.55 9.14
C VAL A 281 -13.83 20.98 9.50
N SER A 282 -14.74 21.58 8.74
CA SER A 282 -15.19 22.97 8.95
C SER A 282 -16.22 23.13 10.08
N THR A 283 -16.82 22.04 10.54
CA THR A 283 -17.96 22.11 11.49
C THR A 283 -17.51 22.00 12.95
N THR A 284 -16.37 21.39 13.24
CA THR A 284 -15.94 21.15 14.62
C THR A 284 -15.52 22.41 15.35
N SER A 285 -15.90 22.52 16.64
CA SER A 285 -15.39 23.52 17.57
C SER A 285 -14.16 23.06 18.35
N ALA A 286 -13.89 21.75 18.36
CA ALA A 286 -12.75 21.15 19.06
C ALA A 286 -11.49 21.07 18.16
N PRO A 287 -10.29 20.99 18.74
CA PRO A 287 -9.06 20.78 17.99
C PRO A 287 -9.13 19.49 17.16
N LEU A 288 -9.01 19.62 15.83
CA LEU A 288 -9.03 18.51 14.88
C LEU A 288 -7.65 18.32 14.27
N PHE A 289 -7.14 17.11 14.37
CA PHE A 289 -5.85 16.68 13.83
C PHE A 289 -6.05 15.66 12.73
N SER A 290 -5.11 15.56 11.79
CA SER A 290 -5.20 14.65 10.66
C SER A 290 -4.10 13.60 10.67
N LEU A 291 -4.46 12.36 10.31
CA LEU A 291 -3.49 11.29 10.01
C LEU A 291 -2.94 11.38 8.58
N GLY A 292 -3.54 12.16 7.69
CA GLY A 292 -3.15 12.19 6.28
C GLY A 292 -2.99 13.60 5.73
N MET A 293 -1.98 13.78 4.87
CA MET A 293 -1.68 15.05 4.22
C MET A 293 -2.87 15.60 3.39
N MET A 294 -3.66 14.71 2.81
CA MET A 294 -4.78 15.10 1.94
C MET A 294 -5.82 15.95 2.63
N THR A 295 -6.11 15.61 3.88
CA THR A 295 -7.08 16.35 4.67
C THR A 295 -6.58 17.76 5.00
N ILE A 296 -5.25 17.94 5.10
CA ILE A 296 -4.63 19.24 5.39
C ILE A 296 -4.58 20.14 4.14
N LYS A 297 -4.28 19.55 2.98
CA LYS A 297 -4.02 20.32 1.75
C LYS A 297 -5.29 20.83 1.06
N ASP A 298 -6.34 20.03 1.09
CA ASP A 298 -7.57 20.30 0.32
C ASP A 298 -8.63 21.06 1.14
N ASN A 299 -8.39 21.24 2.45
CA ASN A 299 -9.33 21.92 3.33
C ASN A 299 -8.66 23.11 4.01
N ALA A 300 -8.96 24.27 3.53
CA ALA A 300 -8.36 25.54 3.95
C ALA A 300 -8.74 26.00 5.37
N GLY A 301 -9.39 25.19 6.19
CA GLY A 301 -9.78 25.58 7.56
C GLY A 301 -10.19 24.39 8.43
N GLY A 302 -10.04 24.52 9.73
CA GLY A 302 -10.53 23.59 10.74
C GLY A 302 -9.54 22.51 11.18
N ILE A 303 -8.48 22.21 10.42
CA ILE A 303 -7.43 21.28 10.87
C ILE A 303 -6.28 22.07 11.49
N ILE A 304 -5.92 21.71 12.72
CA ILE A 304 -4.78 22.31 13.42
C ILE A 304 -3.45 21.77 12.88
N GLY A 305 -3.39 20.48 12.51
CA GLY A 305 -2.19 19.85 12.01
C GLY A 305 -2.17 18.35 12.26
N GLY A 306 -0.98 17.79 12.36
CA GLY A 306 -0.74 16.39 12.69
C GLY A 306 0.67 15.99 12.32
N TYR A 307 1.14 14.86 12.84
CA TYR A 307 2.29 14.17 12.32
C TYR A 307 1.84 13.38 11.08
N ILE A 308 2.40 13.73 9.93
CA ILE A 308 2.10 13.10 8.64
C ILE A 308 3.39 12.68 7.97
N TYR A 309 3.35 11.64 7.17
CA TYR A 309 4.48 11.26 6.32
C TYR A 309 4.44 12.01 4.99
N ASP A 310 5.62 12.26 4.44
CA ASP A 310 5.74 12.87 3.12
C ASP A 310 5.61 11.79 2.02
N GLN A 311 4.55 11.89 1.22
CA GLN A 311 4.30 11.00 0.11
C GLN A 311 5.28 11.18 -1.07
N HIS A 312 5.98 12.30 -1.13
CA HIS A 312 7.01 12.55 -2.16
C HIS A 312 8.37 11.91 -1.84
N ALA A 313 8.52 11.36 -0.62
CA ALA A 313 9.73 10.66 -0.22
C ALA A 313 9.77 9.18 -0.67
N TYR A 314 8.75 8.72 -1.39
CA TYR A 314 8.65 7.33 -1.89
C TYR A 314 9.16 7.17 -3.33
#